data_6260d892aef54c236916e3fbcb1c8370
#
_entry.id   6260d892aef54c236916e3fbcb1c8370
#
_cell.length_a   1.000
_cell.length_b   1.000
_cell.length_c   1.000
_cell.angle_alpha   90.00
_cell.angle_beta   90.00
_cell.angle_gamma   90.00
#
_symmetry.space_group_name_H-M   'P 1'
#
loop_
_entity.id
_entity.type
_entity.pdbx_description
1 polymer ?
#
loop_
_entity_poly.entity_id
_entity_poly.type
_entity_poly.pdbx_seq_one_letter_code
_entity_poly.pdbx_strand_id
1 'polypeptide(L)'
;MASKPVVKIDAITKLGVEKLAALVAGEAERNPGFRKLLKAALAGVKGPEAVAKLVDTRLASLERAQSTISWRRARSFAQDLDTIRVMIVDQLAPLSPTIGADRLLRFIASHESVFDRLNDSGDKVSTIYLEAIETLAELAAKLPAEDRLRLPERIMARLSDDGYGYLLQIVKAVAPRLQAEALLDWDQRLAPKSPAVAKREGVAAWESDRRLLMRQLLARARGDLDALVALEAMKSPASQDGFTMAQLLFDAGRFAEALDWLRKPRETGIRFVRRQDLADMAPAPPHPESIVRAQLEARILTALGDKPAAQALRWARFEAELDPAILRDYIAALGDFEEFEALDRAFAHAFNVKPPELGLAFLVVWPRLDKAAEMVLAKGRRWDGRNFDLLAPAADALAEEHPLAATVLFRALVDDILARSRSQVYDQAAIFLAVLDALKDRLDADALAATGMPPHRAYMAQLRKVHGRKYGFWSLVPSDL
;
A
#
# COMPACT_ATOMS: atom_id res chain seq x y z
N MET A 1 11.42 6.11 16.53
CA MET A 1 12.42 7.05 17.13
C MET A 1 12.54 6.72 18.60
N ALA A 2 13.66 6.17 19.05
CA ALA A 2 13.92 5.91 20.47
C ALA A 2 13.94 7.24 21.23
N SER A 3 13.07 7.38 22.24
CA SER A 3 13.04 8.53 23.14
C SER A 3 14.41 8.69 23.82
N LYS A 4 15.00 9.89 23.75
CA LYS A 4 16.25 10.18 24.49
C LYS A 4 16.00 9.93 25.98
N PRO A 5 16.88 9.19 26.69
CA PRO A 5 16.71 8.96 28.11
C PRO A 5 16.70 10.29 28.87
N VAL A 6 15.70 10.47 29.73
CA VAL A 6 15.48 11.68 30.53
C VAL A 6 16.69 11.97 31.45
N VAL A 7 17.46 10.92 31.82
CA VAL A 7 18.67 11.02 32.62
C VAL A 7 19.79 10.20 31.95
N LYS A 8 20.96 10.81 31.74
CA LYS A 8 22.10 10.13 31.13
C LYS A 8 22.76 9.17 32.11
N ILE A 9 23.18 7.99 31.61
CA ILE A 9 23.86 6.95 32.41
C ILE A 9 25.08 7.51 33.12
N ASP A 10 25.92 8.33 32.44
CA ASP A 10 27.12 8.96 33.01
C ASP A 10 26.80 9.90 34.17
N ALA A 11 25.61 10.50 34.22
CA ALA A 11 25.18 11.32 35.34
C ALA A 11 24.75 10.45 36.55
N ILE A 12 24.15 9.29 36.28
CA ILE A 12 23.74 8.33 37.28
C ILE A 12 24.97 7.70 37.94
N THR A 13 25.97 7.30 37.18
CA THR A 13 27.21 6.67 37.72
C THR A 13 27.99 7.58 38.66
N LYS A 14 27.87 8.91 38.50
CA LYS A 14 28.51 9.89 39.41
C LYS A 14 27.91 9.91 40.83
N LEU A 15 26.75 9.27 41.05
CA LEU A 15 26.13 9.21 42.39
C LEU A 15 26.86 8.29 43.38
N GLY A 16 27.70 7.40 42.88
CA GLY A 16 28.38 6.37 43.69
C GLY A 16 27.50 5.17 43.98
N VAL A 17 28.13 4.01 44.25
CA VAL A 17 27.45 2.70 44.37
C VAL A 17 26.46 2.66 45.53
N GLU A 18 26.80 3.20 46.68
CA GLU A 18 25.91 3.17 47.88
C GLU A 18 24.62 3.95 47.66
N LYS A 19 24.72 5.16 47.09
CA LYS A 19 23.55 6.00 46.79
C LYS A 19 22.66 5.40 45.70
N LEU A 20 23.28 4.81 44.70
CA LEU A 20 22.56 4.07 43.65
C LEU A 20 21.84 2.85 44.23
N ALA A 21 22.48 2.06 45.06
CA ALA A 21 21.87 0.90 45.74
C ALA A 21 20.67 1.29 46.59
N ALA A 22 20.78 2.39 47.36
CA ALA A 22 19.68 2.90 48.16
C ALA A 22 18.48 3.36 47.29
N LEU A 23 18.74 4.07 46.19
CA LEU A 23 17.69 4.50 45.23
C LEU A 23 17.00 3.30 44.58
N VAL A 24 17.78 2.31 44.14
CA VAL A 24 17.27 1.07 43.52
C VAL A 24 16.44 0.28 44.51
N ALA A 25 16.88 0.13 45.75
CA ALA A 25 16.14 -0.55 46.82
C ALA A 25 14.81 0.17 47.11
N GLY A 26 14.85 1.50 47.27
CA GLY A 26 13.67 2.31 47.50
C GLY A 26 12.64 2.27 46.37
N GLU A 27 13.09 2.21 45.10
CA GLU A 27 12.19 2.04 43.95
C GLU A 27 11.60 0.61 43.95
N ALA A 28 12.38 -0.41 44.25
CA ALA A 28 11.91 -1.79 44.31
C ALA A 28 10.85 -2.01 45.42
N GLU A 29 10.84 -1.21 46.50
CA GLU A 29 9.77 -1.24 47.50
C GLU A 29 8.44 -0.69 46.99
N ARG A 30 8.50 0.38 46.18
CA ARG A 30 7.32 1.10 45.69
C ARG A 30 6.76 0.51 44.37
N ASN A 31 7.62 -0.07 43.54
CA ASN A 31 7.27 -0.56 42.22
C ASN A 31 7.42 -2.08 42.12
N PRO A 32 6.31 -2.84 42.16
CA PRO A 32 6.35 -4.30 42.08
C PRO A 32 6.93 -4.84 40.75
N GLY A 33 6.72 -4.14 39.63
CA GLY A 33 7.30 -4.50 38.33
C GLY A 33 8.83 -4.39 38.38
N PHE A 34 9.34 -3.24 38.83
CA PHE A 34 10.77 -3.02 38.97
C PHE A 34 11.42 -4.01 39.95
N ARG A 35 10.74 -4.33 41.05
CA ARG A 35 11.19 -5.37 42.02
C ARG A 35 11.38 -6.73 41.32
N LYS A 36 10.49 -7.11 40.41
CA LYS A 36 10.60 -8.37 39.66
C LYS A 36 11.84 -8.35 38.75
N LEU A 37 12.08 -7.25 38.04
CA LEU A 37 13.26 -7.06 37.18
C LEU A 37 14.56 -7.07 37.99
N LEU A 38 14.61 -6.38 39.12
CA LEU A 38 15.77 -6.36 40.01
C LEU A 38 16.09 -7.77 40.53
N LYS A 39 15.06 -8.55 40.93
CA LYS A 39 15.26 -9.96 41.32
C LYS A 39 15.82 -10.81 40.21
N ALA A 40 15.39 -10.59 38.97
CA ALA A 40 15.93 -11.29 37.81
C ALA A 40 17.39 -10.89 37.54
N ALA A 41 17.73 -9.60 37.63
CA ALA A 41 19.12 -9.14 37.49
C ALA A 41 20.03 -9.74 38.55
N LEU A 42 19.60 -9.76 39.84
CA LEU A 42 20.34 -10.42 40.94
C LEU A 42 20.47 -11.93 40.73
N ALA A 43 19.46 -12.59 40.17
CA ALA A 43 19.54 -14.01 39.81
C ALA A 43 20.53 -14.23 38.66
N GLY A 44 20.66 -13.28 37.71
CA GLY A 44 21.61 -13.29 36.62
C GLY A 44 23.07 -13.40 37.08
N VAL A 45 23.41 -12.84 38.23
CA VAL A 45 24.73 -13.00 38.85
C VAL A 45 25.02 -14.46 39.21
N LYS A 46 23.97 -15.30 39.44
CA LYS A 46 24.09 -16.72 39.74
C LYS A 46 24.07 -17.61 38.49
N GLY A 47 23.83 -17.00 37.32
CA GLY A 47 23.79 -17.67 36.03
C GLY A 47 22.41 -17.74 35.40
N PRO A 48 22.34 -18.17 34.11
CA PRO A 48 21.11 -18.17 33.32
C PRO A 48 20.01 -19.07 33.89
N GLU A 49 20.35 -20.20 34.50
CA GLU A 49 19.39 -21.15 35.07
C GLU A 49 18.60 -20.54 36.23
N ALA A 50 19.23 -19.69 37.03
CA ALA A 50 18.56 -19.00 38.13
C ALA A 50 17.52 -17.98 37.64
N VAL A 51 17.82 -17.26 36.54
CA VAL A 51 16.85 -16.37 35.88
C VAL A 51 15.74 -17.18 35.20
N ALA A 52 16.08 -18.25 34.50
CA ALA A 52 15.13 -19.13 33.82
C ALA A 52 14.08 -19.68 34.83
N LYS A 53 14.49 -20.09 36.02
CA LYS A 53 13.59 -20.58 37.08
C LYS A 53 12.56 -19.51 37.52
N LEU A 54 12.97 -18.23 37.61
CA LEU A 54 12.07 -17.14 37.91
C LEU A 54 11.07 -16.89 36.77
N VAL A 55 11.54 -16.91 35.54
CA VAL A 55 10.70 -16.79 34.32
C VAL A 55 9.72 -17.96 34.28
N ASP A 56 10.17 -19.19 34.45
CA ASP A 56 9.33 -20.40 34.42
C ASP A 56 8.20 -20.34 35.46
N THR A 57 8.48 -19.83 36.64
CA THR A 57 7.46 -19.63 37.67
C THR A 57 6.37 -18.66 37.23
N ARG A 58 6.74 -17.60 36.50
CA ARG A 58 5.81 -16.61 35.98
C ARG A 58 5.00 -17.14 34.79
N LEU A 59 5.65 -17.80 33.85
CA LEU A 59 4.99 -18.44 32.73
C LEU A 59 3.99 -19.51 33.19
N ALA A 60 4.37 -20.35 34.11
CA ALA A 60 3.47 -21.36 34.67
C ALA A 60 2.26 -20.73 35.42
N SER A 61 2.42 -19.57 36.03
CA SER A 61 1.30 -18.82 36.61
C SER A 61 0.38 -18.25 35.57
N LEU A 62 0.94 -17.72 34.45
CA LEU A 62 0.20 -17.17 33.31
C LEU A 62 -0.63 -18.27 32.64
N GLU A 63 -0.03 -19.42 32.37
CA GLU A 63 -0.66 -20.58 31.69
C GLU A 63 -1.79 -21.21 32.55
N ARG A 64 -1.66 -21.22 33.86
CA ARG A 64 -2.67 -21.81 34.75
C ARG A 64 -3.83 -20.87 35.09
N ALA A 65 -3.71 -19.59 34.77
CA ALA A 65 -4.72 -18.62 35.15
C ALA A 65 -6.00 -18.82 34.31
N GLN A 66 -7.17 -18.82 34.97
CA GLN A 66 -8.48 -19.02 34.35
C GLN A 66 -9.38 -17.77 34.44
N SER A 67 -9.02 -16.79 35.26
CA SER A 67 -9.84 -15.63 35.53
C SER A 67 -9.89 -14.68 34.33
N THR A 68 -11.08 -14.18 34.00
CA THR A 68 -11.29 -13.15 32.97
C THR A 68 -10.55 -11.84 33.35
N ILE A 69 -9.94 -11.23 32.37
CA ILE A 69 -9.22 -9.96 32.46
C ILE A 69 -10.17 -8.85 32.00
N SER A 70 -10.75 -8.12 32.99
CA SER A 70 -11.63 -6.99 32.68
C SER A 70 -10.86 -5.82 32.07
N TRP A 71 -11.54 -4.97 31.26
CA TRP A 71 -10.94 -3.78 30.65
C TRP A 71 -10.23 -2.85 31.66
N ARG A 72 -10.73 -2.76 32.90
CA ARG A 72 -10.10 -1.97 33.98
C ARG A 72 -8.74 -2.52 34.40
N ARG A 73 -8.52 -3.82 34.31
CA ARG A 73 -7.27 -4.50 34.65
C ARG A 73 -6.36 -4.73 33.44
N ALA A 74 -6.85 -4.52 32.23
CA ALA A 74 -6.10 -4.79 31.00
C ALA A 74 -4.76 -4.04 30.96
N ARG A 75 -4.72 -2.77 31.40
CA ARG A 75 -3.48 -1.97 31.44
C ARG A 75 -2.45 -2.52 32.43
N SER A 76 -2.85 -2.85 33.65
CA SER A 76 -1.93 -3.41 34.63
C SER A 76 -1.49 -4.82 34.27
N PHE A 77 -2.38 -5.60 33.67
CA PHE A 77 -2.05 -6.91 33.14
C PHE A 77 -1.02 -6.83 32.01
N ALA A 78 -1.20 -5.91 31.05
CA ALA A 78 -0.23 -5.68 29.99
C ALA A 78 1.16 -5.29 30.54
N GLN A 79 1.22 -4.47 31.60
CA GLN A 79 2.48 -4.13 32.27
C GLN A 79 3.14 -5.35 32.94
N ASP A 80 2.34 -6.23 33.58
CA ASP A 80 2.85 -7.47 34.18
C ASP A 80 3.35 -8.45 33.08
N LEU A 81 2.64 -8.54 31.98
CA LEU A 81 3.01 -9.35 30.80
C LEU A 81 4.32 -8.84 30.19
N ASP A 82 4.44 -7.53 29.96
CA ASP A 82 5.67 -6.92 29.45
C ASP A 82 6.85 -7.12 30.40
N THR A 83 6.62 -7.08 31.71
CA THR A 83 7.66 -7.40 32.71
C THR A 83 8.23 -8.80 32.49
N ILE A 84 7.41 -9.80 32.14
CA ILE A 84 7.89 -11.17 31.85
C ILE A 84 8.75 -11.15 30.59
N ARG A 85 8.29 -10.49 29.51
CA ARG A 85 9.05 -10.34 28.26
C ARG A 85 10.41 -9.69 28.53
N VAL A 86 10.44 -8.56 29.23
CA VAL A 86 11.67 -7.83 29.57
C VAL A 86 12.63 -8.69 30.41
N MET A 87 12.12 -9.49 31.36
CA MET A 87 12.97 -10.44 32.11
C MET A 87 13.64 -11.45 31.20
N ILE A 88 12.94 -11.96 30.18
CA ILE A 88 13.50 -12.91 29.20
C ILE A 88 14.53 -12.21 28.32
N VAL A 89 14.16 -11.05 27.77
CA VAL A 89 14.95 -10.36 26.74
C VAL A 89 16.21 -9.71 27.32
N ASP A 90 16.08 -9.01 28.46
CA ASP A 90 17.16 -8.18 28.99
C ASP A 90 18.01 -8.91 30.03
N GLN A 91 17.45 -9.94 30.72
CA GLN A 91 18.15 -10.61 31.82
C GLN A 91 18.57 -12.05 31.49
N LEU A 92 17.79 -12.77 30.66
CA LEU A 92 18.06 -14.17 30.34
C LEU A 92 18.78 -14.35 29.01
N ALA A 93 18.27 -13.75 27.95
CA ALA A 93 18.80 -13.91 26.60
C ALA A 93 20.27 -13.48 26.42
N PRO A 94 20.77 -12.39 27.08
CA PRO A 94 22.19 -12.04 27.05
C PRO A 94 23.09 -13.06 27.73
N LEU A 95 22.59 -13.80 28.72
CA LEU A 95 23.35 -14.86 29.41
C LEU A 95 23.33 -16.17 28.66
N SER A 96 22.21 -16.51 28.05
CA SER A 96 22.05 -17.72 27.23
C SER A 96 20.98 -17.50 26.14
N PRO A 97 21.37 -17.22 24.89
CA PRO A 97 20.43 -17.05 23.79
C PRO A 97 19.50 -18.26 23.60
N THR A 98 20.02 -19.48 23.77
CA THR A 98 19.26 -20.73 23.64
C THR A 98 18.13 -20.82 24.67
N ILE A 99 18.44 -20.60 25.96
CA ILE A 99 17.46 -20.65 27.03
C ILE A 99 16.49 -19.48 26.89
N GLY A 100 16.99 -18.30 26.51
CA GLY A 100 16.19 -17.11 26.23
C GLY A 100 15.17 -17.34 25.12
N ALA A 101 15.58 -17.88 24.01
CA ALA A 101 14.71 -18.19 22.88
C ALA A 101 13.63 -19.23 23.25
N ASP A 102 13.97 -20.25 24.03
CA ASP A 102 12.99 -21.23 24.49
C ASP A 102 11.92 -20.65 25.38
N ARG A 103 12.32 -19.81 26.35
CA ARG A 103 11.36 -19.12 27.24
C ARG A 103 10.55 -18.05 26.52
N LEU A 104 11.15 -17.37 25.56
CA LEU A 104 10.43 -16.42 24.73
C LEU A 104 9.39 -17.12 23.84
N LEU A 105 9.72 -18.25 23.26
CA LEU A 105 8.77 -19.05 22.49
C LEU A 105 7.62 -19.58 23.37
N ARG A 106 7.92 -20.03 24.60
CA ARG A 106 6.89 -20.42 25.57
C ARG A 106 6.00 -19.23 25.97
N PHE A 107 6.59 -18.05 26.13
CA PHE A 107 5.85 -16.80 26.38
C PHE A 107 4.91 -16.51 25.22
N ILE A 108 5.40 -16.54 23.97
CA ILE A 108 4.58 -16.31 22.77
C ILE A 108 3.44 -17.32 22.69
N ALA A 109 3.70 -18.61 22.95
CA ALA A 109 2.66 -19.65 22.91
C ALA A 109 1.54 -19.44 23.96
N SER A 110 1.77 -18.65 25.02
CA SER A 110 0.73 -18.33 26.01
C SER A 110 -0.35 -17.36 25.47
N HIS A 111 -0.21 -16.82 24.26
CA HIS A 111 -1.14 -15.83 23.69
C HIS A 111 -2.59 -16.33 23.64
N GLU A 112 -2.81 -17.58 23.24
CA GLU A 112 -4.16 -18.17 23.18
C GLU A 112 -4.87 -18.08 24.53
N SER A 113 -4.26 -18.65 25.57
CA SER A 113 -4.85 -18.63 26.92
C SER A 113 -5.03 -17.23 27.48
N VAL A 114 -4.25 -16.25 27.03
CA VAL A 114 -4.37 -14.84 27.41
C VAL A 114 -5.52 -14.17 26.67
N PHE A 115 -5.60 -14.31 25.34
CA PHE A 115 -6.65 -13.67 24.56
C PHE A 115 -8.03 -14.24 24.87
N ASP A 116 -8.16 -15.55 25.11
CA ASP A 116 -9.42 -16.18 25.52
C ASP A 116 -10.00 -15.59 26.80
N ARG A 117 -9.17 -15.01 27.66
CA ARG A 117 -9.56 -14.39 28.93
C ARG A 117 -9.70 -12.87 28.85
N LEU A 118 -9.26 -12.25 27.77
CA LEU A 118 -9.23 -10.81 27.63
C LEU A 118 -10.59 -10.27 27.17
N ASN A 119 -11.20 -9.42 27.99
CA ASN A 119 -12.44 -8.73 27.65
C ASN A 119 -12.15 -7.27 27.27
N ASP A 120 -11.35 -7.09 26.21
CA ASP A 120 -10.92 -5.79 25.66
C ASP A 120 -10.42 -6.00 24.22
N SER A 121 -10.22 -4.92 23.45
CA SER A 121 -9.64 -4.99 22.10
C SER A 121 -8.25 -5.64 22.04
N GLY A 122 -7.56 -5.72 23.15
CA GLY A 122 -6.28 -6.41 23.28
C GLY A 122 -5.09 -5.74 22.60
N ASP A 123 -5.22 -4.54 22.04
CA ASP A 123 -4.17 -3.88 21.24
C ASP A 123 -2.82 -3.80 21.94
N LYS A 124 -2.80 -3.43 23.22
CA LYS A 124 -1.56 -3.35 24.00
C LYS A 124 -0.94 -4.72 24.29
N VAL A 125 -1.79 -5.72 24.55
CA VAL A 125 -1.35 -7.10 24.80
C VAL A 125 -0.82 -7.71 23.50
N SER A 126 -1.51 -7.49 22.39
CA SER A 126 -1.06 -7.91 21.05
C SER A 126 0.31 -7.33 20.69
N THR A 127 0.53 -6.04 20.96
CA THR A 127 1.82 -5.37 20.71
C THR A 127 2.96 -6.07 21.48
N ILE A 128 2.77 -6.45 22.75
CA ILE A 128 3.80 -7.13 23.56
C ILE A 128 4.19 -8.48 22.94
N TYR A 129 3.21 -9.26 22.45
CA TYR A 129 3.49 -10.52 21.77
C TYR A 129 4.20 -10.33 20.43
N LEU A 130 3.83 -9.30 19.64
CA LEU A 130 4.52 -8.97 18.41
C LEU A 130 5.97 -8.54 18.65
N GLU A 131 6.23 -7.72 19.65
CA GLU A 131 7.59 -7.37 20.08
C GLU A 131 8.40 -8.60 20.53
N ALA A 132 7.75 -9.55 21.20
CA ALA A 132 8.39 -10.82 21.56
C ALA A 132 8.77 -11.65 20.33
N ILE A 133 7.96 -11.65 19.28
CA ILE A 133 8.24 -12.32 18.01
C ILE A 133 9.45 -11.68 17.30
N GLU A 134 9.50 -10.35 17.24
CA GLU A 134 10.66 -9.64 16.65
C GLU A 134 11.95 -9.97 17.43
N THR A 135 11.88 -10.00 18.75
CA THR A 135 13.02 -10.39 19.59
C THR A 135 13.42 -11.85 19.37
N LEU A 136 12.44 -12.76 19.17
CA LEU A 136 12.73 -14.16 18.84
C LEU A 136 13.49 -14.27 17.49
N ALA A 137 13.13 -13.46 16.52
CA ALA A 137 13.84 -13.40 15.23
C ALA A 137 15.29 -12.89 15.38
N GLU A 138 15.51 -11.88 16.23
CA GLU A 138 16.87 -11.40 16.56
C GLU A 138 17.70 -12.48 17.27
N LEU A 139 17.10 -13.20 18.23
CA LEU A 139 17.75 -14.29 18.94
C LEU A 139 18.06 -15.47 18.01
N ALA A 140 17.16 -15.78 17.09
CA ALA A 140 17.36 -16.85 16.10
C ALA A 140 18.68 -16.67 15.32
N ALA A 141 19.06 -15.44 15.00
CA ALA A 141 20.34 -15.14 14.35
C ALA A 141 21.57 -15.39 15.24
N LYS A 142 21.39 -15.34 16.58
CA LYS A 142 22.45 -15.51 17.59
C LYS A 142 22.56 -16.94 18.12
N LEU A 143 21.60 -17.82 17.80
CA LEU A 143 21.62 -19.21 18.24
C LEU A 143 22.77 -19.99 17.62
N PRO A 144 23.32 -21.01 18.31
CA PRO A 144 24.17 -22.02 17.72
C PRO A 144 23.50 -22.67 16.50
N ALA A 145 24.29 -23.15 15.55
CA ALA A 145 23.80 -23.73 14.29
C ALA A 145 22.80 -24.88 14.54
N GLU A 146 23.10 -25.75 15.49
CA GLU A 146 22.24 -26.87 15.86
C GLU A 146 20.87 -26.41 16.43
N ASP A 147 20.87 -25.41 17.29
CA ASP A 147 19.64 -24.85 17.86
C ASP A 147 18.79 -24.12 16.80
N ARG A 148 19.45 -23.45 15.85
CA ARG A 148 18.75 -22.82 14.69
C ARG A 148 18.09 -23.87 13.83
N LEU A 149 18.74 -24.99 13.59
CA LEU A 149 18.18 -26.09 12.80
C LEU A 149 16.92 -26.68 13.46
N ARG A 150 16.92 -26.78 14.78
CA ARG A 150 15.79 -27.32 15.56
C ARG A 150 14.70 -26.30 15.90
N LEU A 151 14.92 -25.01 15.59
CA LEU A 151 13.97 -23.96 15.95
C LEU A 151 12.59 -24.14 15.30
N PRO A 152 12.46 -24.50 13.99
CA PRO A 152 11.18 -24.78 13.37
C PRO A 152 10.38 -25.87 14.08
N GLU A 153 11.02 -26.97 14.47
CA GLU A 153 10.39 -28.06 15.23
C GLU A 153 9.84 -27.56 16.57
N ARG A 154 10.62 -26.78 17.31
CA ARG A 154 10.23 -26.22 18.62
C ARG A 154 9.08 -25.22 18.49
N ILE A 155 9.06 -24.41 17.41
CA ILE A 155 7.94 -23.50 17.10
C ILE A 155 6.68 -24.30 16.82
N MET A 156 6.74 -25.29 15.94
CA MET A 156 5.58 -26.11 15.56
C MET A 156 5.03 -26.94 16.74
N ALA A 157 5.91 -27.43 17.62
CA ALA A 157 5.48 -28.16 18.80
C ALA A 157 4.68 -27.33 19.82
N ARG A 158 4.88 -25.99 19.83
CA ARG A 158 4.22 -25.08 20.78
C ARG A 158 3.05 -24.30 20.20
N LEU A 159 2.98 -24.16 18.87
CA LEU A 159 2.02 -23.30 18.15
C LEU A 159 1.28 -24.07 17.04
N SER A 160 1.06 -25.39 17.23
CA SER A 160 0.30 -26.22 16.29
C SER A 160 -1.16 -25.77 16.13
N ASP A 161 -1.77 -25.28 17.20
CA ASP A 161 -3.15 -24.80 17.28
C ASP A 161 -3.17 -23.28 17.47
N ASP A 162 -2.79 -22.54 16.46
CA ASP A 162 -2.72 -21.08 16.50
C ASP A 162 -4.00 -20.45 15.91
N GLY A 163 -5.01 -20.25 16.76
CA GLY A 163 -6.28 -19.61 16.40
C GLY A 163 -6.15 -18.12 16.06
N TYR A 164 -5.14 -17.44 16.56
CA TYR A 164 -4.96 -15.98 16.42
C TYR A 164 -3.97 -15.55 15.34
N GLY A 165 -3.28 -16.46 14.67
CA GLY A 165 -2.39 -16.14 13.52
C GLY A 165 -0.96 -15.78 13.89
N TYR A 166 -0.52 -16.04 15.10
CA TYR A 166 0.83 -15.73 15.58
C TYR A 166 1.91 -16.59 14.91
N LEU A 167 1.60 -17.83 14.52
CA LEU A 167 2.51 -18.66 13.77
C LEU A 167 2.94 -18.01 12.44
N LEU A 168 1.99 -17.38 11.73
CA LEU A 168 2.32 -16.65 10.50
C LEU A 168 3.24 -15.45 10.77
N GLN A 169 3.03 -14.72 11.88
CA GLN A 169 3.92 -13.61 12.24
C GLN A 169 5.34 -14.12 12.61
N ILE A 170 5.43 -15.26 13.29
CA ILE A 170 6.71 -15.89 13.58
C ILE A 170 7.42 -16.31 12.29
N VAL A 171 6.72 -16.96 11.34
CA VAL A 171 7.30 -17.31 10.05
C VAL A 171 7.83 -16.07 9.33
N LYS A 172 7.07 -14.99 9.28
CA LYS A 172 7.50 -13.72 8.65
C LYS A 172 8.78 -13.15 9.27
N ALA A 173 8.87 -13.16 10.60
CA ALA A 173 9.98 -12.55 11.32
C ALA A 173 11.22 -13.43 11.35
N VAL A 174 11.04 -14.75 11.59
CA VAL A 174 12.14 -15.70 11.86
C VAL A 174 12.72 -16.29 10.57
N ALA A 175 11.89 -16.57 9.54
CA ALA A 175 12.36 -17.24 8.32
C ALA A 175 13.57 -16.52 7.65
N PRO A 176 13.62 -15.18 7.54
CA PRO A 176 14.77 -14.49 6.95
C PRO A 176 16.08 -14.66 7.73
N ARG A 177 16.03 -15.20 8.95
CA ARG A 177 17.18 -15.39 9.86
C ARG A 177 17.68 -16.83 9.89
N LEU A 178 17.00 -17.74 9.22
CA LEU A 178 17.32 -19.17 9.22
C LEU A 178 18.09 -19.60 7.97
N GLN A 179 18.80 -20.70 8.08
CA GLN A 179 19.51 -21.35 6.98
C GLN A 179 18.55 -22.16 6.11
N ALA A 180 18.91 -22.39 4.86
CA ALA A 180 18.08 -23.09 3.88
C ALA A 180 17.59 -24.47 4.36
N GLU A 181 18.42 -25.21 5.07
CA GLU A 181 18.08 -26.53 5.62
C GLU A 181 16.95 -26.44 6.67
N ALA A 182 17.04 -25.49 7.62
CA ALA A 182 16.00 -25.26 8.62
C ALA A 182 14.69 -24.80 7.98
N LEU A 183 14.76 -23.98 6.93
CA LEU A 183 13.59 -23.50 6.19
C LEU A 183 12.92 -24.65 5.42
N LEU A 184 13.71 -25.59 4.89
CA LEU A 184 13.19 -26.77 4.20
C LEU A 184 12.47 -27.72 5.18
N ASP A 185 13.08 -27.99 6.35
CA ASP A 185 12.44 -28.78 7.41
C ASP A 185 11.11 -28.12 7.84
N TRP A 186 11.10 -26.80 8.00
CA TRP A 186 9.88 -26.07 8.37
C TRP A 186 8.79 -26.20 7.29
N ASP A 187 9.14 -26.05 6.02
CA ASP A 187 8.22 -26.21 4.90
C ASP A 187 7.60 -27.61 4.87
N GLN A 188 8.40 -28.66 5.08
CA GLN A 188 7.94 -30.05 5.16
C GLN A 188 6.95 -30.27 6.32
N ARG A 189 7.18 -29.65 7.48
CA ARG A 189 6.26 -29.72 8.64
C ARG A 189 4.93 -28.99 8.40
N LEU A 190 4.93 -27.92 7.59
CA LEU A 190 3.74 -27.19 7.19
C LEU A 190 2.98 -27.86 6.04
N ALA A 191 3.62 -28.77 5.31
CA ALA A 191 3.00 -29.46 4.19
C ALA A 191 1.80 -30.32 4.67
N PRO A 192 0.70 -30.39 3.89
CA PRO A 192 -0.44 -31.20 4.24
C PRO A 192 -0.07 -32.68 4.26
N LYS A 193 -0.42 -33.38 5.34
CA LYS A 193 -0.12 -34.82 5.50
C LYS A 193 -0.90 -35.73 4.54
N SER A 194 -1.95 -35.21 3.86
CA SER A 194 -2.75 -35.94 2.87
C SER A 194 -3.37 -34.98 1.86
N PRO A 195 -3.43 -35.35 0.56
CA PRO A 195 -4.08 -34.55 -0.49
C PRO A 195 -5.59 -34.34 -0.29
N ALA A 196 -6.25 -35.24 0.45
CA ALA A 196 -7.68 -35.16 0.73
C ALA A 196 -8.07 -33.99 1.67
N VAL A 197 -7.10 -33.40 2.39
CA VAL A 197 -7.34 -32.26 3.30
C VAL A 197 -7.42 -30.95 2.53
N ALA A 198 -6.92 -30.87 1.31
CA ALA A 198 -6.87 -29.67 0.49
C ALA A 198 -8.25 -29.22 -0.09
N LYS A 199 -9.31 -30.00 0.04
CA LYS A 199 -10.64 -29.73 -0.57
C LYS A 199 -11.75 -29.48 0.45
N ARG A 200 -11.48 -28.98 1.64
CA ARG A 200 -12.53 -28.67 2.63
C ARG A 200 -12.96 -27.22 2.54
N GLU A 201 -14.29 -27.01 2.60
CA GLU A 201 -14.89 -25.69 2.61
C GLU A 201 -14.91 -25.07 4.03
N GLY A 202 -14.95 -23.74 4.14
CA GLY A 202 -15.05 -23.03 5.41
C GLY A 202 -13.75 -22.86 6.17
N VAL A 203 -13.74 -23.13 7.47
CA VAL A 203 -12.58 -22.90 8.38
C VAL A 203 -11.34 -23.70 7.92
N ALA A 204 -11.53 -24.90 7.39
CA ALA A 204 -10.43 -25.72 6.87
C ALA A 204 -9.80 -25.15 5.59
N ALA A 205 -10.53 -24.42 4.78
CA ALA A 205 -9.99 -23.71 3.61
C ALA A 205 -9.10 -22.54 4.05
N TRP A 206 -9.54 -21.75 5.03
CA TRP A 206 -8.75 -20.64 5.56
C TRP A 206 -7.43 -21.10 6.20
N GLU A 207 -7.45 -22.21 6.95
CA GLU A 207 -6.21 -22.80 7.50
C GLU A 207 -5.27 -23.29 6.40
N SER A 208 -5.82 -23.90 5.33
CA SER A 208 -5.05 -24.34 4.18
C SER A 208 -4.38 -23.17 3.47
N ASP A 209 -5.10 -22.09 3.22
CA ASP A 209 -4.58 -20.87 2.59
C ASP A 209 -3.49 -20.23 3.46
N ARG A 210 -3.67 -20.20 4.78
CA ARG A 210 -2.69 -19.67 5.72
C ARG A 210 -1.39 -20.51 5.74
N ARG A 211 -1.50 -21.82 5.73
CA ARG A 211 -0.33 -22.73 5.61
C ARG A 211 0.38 -22.56 4.28
N LEU A 212 -0.37 -22.40 3.19
CA LEU A 212 0.18 -22.15 1.87
C LEU A 212 0.97 -20.83 1.83
N LEU A 213 0.42 -19.78 2.44
CA LEU A 213 1.12 -18.48 2.57
C LEU A 213 2.42 -18.61 3.38
N MET A 214 2.41 -19.34 4.51
CA MET A 214 3.63 -19.59 5.29
C MET A 214 4.69 -20.33 4.47
N ARG A 215 4.30 -21.35 3.72
CA ARG A 215 5.21 -22.10 2.83
C ARG A 215 5.79 -21.21 1.74
N GLN A 216 5.00 -20.31 1.17
CA GLN A 216 5.49 -19.31 0.21
C GLN A 216 6.53 -18.35 0.83
N LEU A 217 6.33 -17.92 2.08
CA LEU A 217 7.33 -17.11 2.80
C LEU A 217 8.63 -17.87 3.02
N LEU A 218 8.56 -19.16 3.33
CA LEU A 218 9.74 -20.02 3.47
C LEU A 218 10.46 -20.24 2.13
N ALA A 219 9.72 -20.44 1.04
CA ALA A 219 10.29 -20.56 -0.30
C ALA A 219 11.00 -19.26 -0.72
N ARG A 220 10.38 -18.10 -0.46
CA ARG A 220 11.02 -16.79 -0.69
C ARG A 220 12.30 -16.61 0.14
N ALA A 221 12.28 -16.97 1.41
CA ALA A 221 13.46 -16.86 2.27
C ALA A 221 14.62 -17.77 1.80
N ARG A 222 14.33 -18.89 1.14
CA ARG A 222 15.33 -19.78 0.51
C ARG A 222 15.80 -19.29 -0.86
N GLY A 223 15.11 -18.33 -1.47
CA GLY A 223 15.31 -17.98 -2.88
C GLY A 223 14.86 -19.08 -3.86
N ASP A 224 13.98 -19.98 -3.42
CA ASP A 224 13.49 -21.12 -4.20
C ASP A 224 12.27 -20.71 -5.04
N LEU A 225 12.56 -20.22 -6.24
CA LEU A 225 11.55 -19.74 -7.16
C LEU A 225 10.64 -20.85 -7.68
N ASP A 226 11.18 -22.06 -7.88
CA ASP A 226 10.39 -23.20 -8.36
C ASP A 226 9.35 -23.64 -7.32
N ALA A 227 9.77 -23.74 -6.06
CA ALA A 227 8.82 -24.01 -4.97
C ALA A 227 7.77 -22.89 -4.85
N LEU A 228 8.16 -21.63 -5.01
CA LEU A 228 7.24 -20.50 -4.93
C LEU A 228 6.19 -20.55 -6.05
N VAL A 229 6.60 -20.83 -7.29
CA VAL A 229 5.72 -20.98 -8.46
C VAL A 229 4.76 -22.16 -8.27
N ALA A 230 5.28 -23.30 -7.78
CA ALA A 230 4.45 -24.49 -7.53
C ALA A 230 3.39 -24.21 -6.44
N LEU A 231 3.77 -23.53 -5.36
CA LEU A 231 2.86 -23.16 -4.28
C LEU A 231 1.79 -22.13 -4.74
N GLU A 232 2.17 -21.16 -5.58
CA GLU A 232 1.22 -20.21 -6.15
C GLU A 232 0.20 -20.89 -7.07
N ALA A 233 0.64 -21.88 -7.84
CA ALA A 233 -0.23 -22.68 -8.70
C ALA A 233 -1.27 -23.54 -7.93
N MET A 234 -1.03 -23.80 -6.65
CA MET A 234 -1.98 -24.51 -5.78
C MET A 234 -3.15 -23.65 -5.31
N LYS A 235 -3.05 -22.33 -5.41
CA LYS A 235 -4.16 -21.42 -5.08
C LYS A 235 -5.26 -21.52 -6.11
N SER A 236 -6.49 -21.12 -5.71
CA SER A 236 -7.57 -20.94 -6.68
C SER A 236 -7.18 -19.88 -7.72
N PRO A 237 -7.65 -19.99 -8.98
CA PRO A 237 -7.32 -19.01 -10.03
C PRO A 237 -7.60 -17.55 -9.63
N ALA A 238 -8.68 -17.31 -8.88
CA ALA A 238 -9.05 -15.98 -8.38
C ALA A 238 -8.08 -15.42 -7.32
N SER A 239 -7.37 -16.30 -6.61
CA SER A 239 -6.43 -15.93 -5.52
C SER A 239 -4.98 -15.92 -5.97
N GLN A 240 -4.68 -16.30 -7.23
CA GLN A 240 -3.32 -16.29 -7.77
C GLN A 240 -2.84 -14.87 -8.07
N ASP A 241 -1.65 -14.53 -7.61
CA ASP A 241 -0.97 -13.28 -7.95
C ASP A 241 -0.08 -13.47 -9.18
N GLY A 242 -0.70 -13.53 -10.33
CA GLY A 242 -0.01 -13.73 -11.61
C GLY A 242 0.95 -12.60 -11.97
N PHE A 243 0.69 -11.36 -11.52
CA PHE A 243 1.58 -10.24 -11.78
C PHE A 243 2.90 -10.36 -11.00
N THR A 244 2.82 -10.59 -9.69
CA THR A 244 4.04 -10.78 -8.87
C THR A 244 4.84 -12.00 -9.33
N MET A 245 4.16 -13.10 -9.71
CA MET A 245 4.86 -14.29 -10.24
C MET A 245 5.56 -13.97 -11.56
N ALA A 246 4.88 -13.30 -12.48
CA ALA A 246 5.46 -12.89 -13.76
C ALA A 246 6.69 -11.97 -13.56
N GLN A 247 6.62 -11.02 -12.62
CA GLN A 247 7.75 -10.14 -12.33
C GLN A 247 8.95 -10.93 -11.80
N LEU A 248 8.74 -11.83 -10.83
CA LEU A 248 9.82 -12.67 -10.27
C LEU A 248 10.45 -13.58 -11.32
N LEU A 249 9.64 -14.17 -12.18
CA LEU A 249 10.12 -15.03 -13.28
C LEU A 249 10.86 -14.20 -14.34
N PHE A 250 10.40 -13.00 -14.65
CA PHE A 250 11.10 -12.09 -15.55
C PHE A 250 12.48 -11.71 -15.02
N ASP A 251 12.55 -11.34 -13.73
CA ASP A 251 13.81 -10.97 -13.07
C ASP A 251 14.80 -12.14 -13.00
N ALA A 252 14.28 -13.38 -12.98
CA ALA A 252 15.06 -14.61 -13.06
C ALA A 252 15.41 -15.05 -14.50
N GLY A 253 15.03 -14.29 -15.53
CA GLY A 253 15.28 -14.65 -16.94
C GLY A 253 14.37 -15.73 -17.52
N ARG A 254 13.31 -16.14 -16.80
CA ARG A 254 12.35 -17.19 -17.22
C ARG A 254 11.17 -16.56 -17.97
N PHE A 255 11.46 -15.94 -19.12
CA PHE A 255 10.53 -15.07 -19.84
C PHE A 255 9.27 -15.78 -20.36
N ALA A 256 9.38 -17.01 -20.85
CA ALA A 256 8.21 -17.76 -21.34
C ALA A 256 7.21 -18.04 -20.20
N GLU A 257 7.71 -18.50 -19.07
CA GLU A 257 6.86 -18.75 -17.89
C GLU A 257 6.29 -17.46 -17.31
N ALA A 258 7.06 -16.35 -17.33
CA ALA A 258 6.59 -15.06 -16.94
C ALA A 258 5.39 -14.62 -17.77
N LEU A 259 5.44 -14.84 -19.10
CA LEU A 259 4.33 -14.53 -20.00
C LEU A 259 3.10 -15.38 -19.69
N ASP A 260 3.28 -16.68 -19.46
CA ASP A 260 2.18 -17.59 -19.12
C ASP A 260 1.49 -17.16 -17.83
N TRP A 261 2.24 -16.80 -16.79
CA TRP A 261 1.70 -16.31 -15.53
C TRP A 261 0.97 -14.98 -15.70
N LEU A 262 1.52 -14.07 -16.48
CA LEU A 262 0.93 -12.76 -16.72
C LEU A 262 -0.40 -12.87 -17.47
N ARG A 263 -0.51 -13.82 -18.42
CA ARG A 263 -1.69 -14.01 -19.27
C ARG A 263 -2.77 -14.87 -18.63
N LYS A 264 -2.54 -15.45 -17.44
CA LYS A 264 -3.62 -16.17 -16.74
C LYS A 264 -4.84 -15.27 -16.56
N PRO A 265 -6.05 -15.77 -16.91
CA PRO A 265 -7.26 -14.99 -16.76
C PRO A 265 -7.47 -14.67 -15.27
N ARG A 266 -7.69 -13.40 -14.99
CA ARG A 266 -8.09 -12.95 -13.66
C ARG A 266 -9.60 -13.09 -13.59
N GLU A 267 -10.11 -13.95 -12.75
CA GLU A 267 -11.54 -13.91 -12.42
C GLU A 267 -11.79 -12.59 -11.70
N THR A 268 -12.31 -11.61 -12.42
CA THR A 268 -12.75 -10.36 -11.82
C THR A 268 -13.89 -10.67 -10.88
N GLY A 269 -13.65 -10.58 -9.58
CA GLY A 269 -14.69 -10.70 -8.57
C GLY A 269 -15.84 -9.71 -8.86
N ILE A 270 -17.03 -10.00 -8.37
CA ILE A 270 -18.22 -9.18 -8.54
C ILE A 270 -17.90 -7.75 -8.12
N ARG A 271 -17.84 -6.84 -9.10
CA ARG A 271 -17.66 -5.42 -8.85
C ARG A 271 -19.02 -4.85 -8.46
N PHE A 272 -19.22 -4.52 -7.21
CA PHE A 272 -20.40 -3.77 -6.77
C PHE A 272 -20.32 -2.36 -7.33
N VAL A 273 -21.02 -2.10 -8.44
CA VAL A 273 -21.18 -0.76 -9.01
C VAL A 273 -22.37 -0.12 -8.32
N ARG A 274 -22.19 1.02 -7.67
CA ARG A 274 -23.33 1.74 -7.08
C ARG A 274 -24.22 2.26 -8.20
N ARG A 275 -25.55 2.25 -7.96
CA ARG A 275 -26.54 2.70 -8.95
C ARG A 275 -26.30 4.14 -9.43
N GLN A 276 -25.63 4.96 -8.64
CA GLN A 276 -25.22 6.32 -8.99
C GLN A 276 -24.09 6.33 -10.04
N ASP A 277 -23.17 5.35 -9.98
CA ASP A 277 -22.03 5.24 -10.90
C ASP A 277 -22.48 4.74 -12.30
N LEU A 278 -23.67 4.13 -12.39
CA LEU A 278 -24.29 3.70 -13.66
C LEU A 278 -24.90 4.87 -14.45
N ALA A 279 -25.27 5.96 -13.78
CA ALA A 279 -25.88 7.14 -14.42
C ALA A 279 -24.84 8.09 -15.03
N ASP A 280 -23.60 8.04 -14.55
CA ASP A 280 -22.47 8.89 -14.96
C ASP A 280 -21.40 8.03 -15.69
N MET A 281 -21.79 7.17 -16.63
CA MET A 281 -20.83 6.34 -17.39
C MET A 281 -19.93 7.19 -18.31
N ALA A 282 -19.02 7.94 -17.68
CA ALA A 282 -17.73 8.20 -18.29
C ALA A 282 -16.90 6.91 -18.17
N PRO A 283 -16.15 6.49 -19.22
CA PRO A 283 -15.24 5.37 -19.09
C PRO A 283 -14.30 5.65 -17.92
N ALA A 284 -14.33 4.77 -16.90
CA ALA A 284 -13.44 4.90 -15.77
C ALA A 284 -11.99 4.96 -16.29
N PRO A 285 -11.14 5.85 -15.78
CA PRO A 285 -9.75 5.88 -16.17
C PRO A 285 -9.13 4.49 -15.97
N PRO A 286 -8.20 4.07 -16.84
CA PRO A 286 -7.58 2.76 -16.74
C PRO A 286 -6.98 2.60 -15.35
N HIS A 287 -7.19 1.44 -14.73
CA HIS A 287 -6.66 1.17 -13.40
C HIS A 287 -5.12 1.20 -13.48
N PRO A 288 -4.40 1.90 -12.58
CA PRO A 288 -2.93 1.97 -12.62
C PRO A 288 -2.24 0.61 -12.77
N GLU A 289 -2.85 -0.44 -12.20
CA GLU A 289 -2.39 -1.82 -12.32
C GLU A 289 -2.43 -2.35 -13.77
N SER A 290 -3.37 -1.90 -14.60
CA SER A 290 -3.45 -2.32 -16.01
C SER A 290 -2.28 -1.79 -16.82
N ILE A 291 -1.84 -0.57 -16.53
CA ILE A 291 -0.70 0.07 -17.19
C ILE A 291 0.59 -0.69 -16.87
N VAL A 292 0.86 -0.92 -15.58
CA VAL A 292 2.07 -1.62 -15.14
C VAL A 292 2.12 -3.06 -15.68
N ARG A 293 0.96 -3.73 -15.75
CA ARG A 293 0.84 -5.07 -16.33
C ARG A 293 1.17 -5.08 -17.81
N ALA A 294 0.66 -4.13 -18.58
CA ALA A 294 0.94 -4.00 -20.02
C ALA A 294 2.43 -3.68 -20.30
N GLN A 295 3.03 -2.84 -19.46
CA GLN A 295 4.45 -2.55 -19.54
C GLN A 295 5.31 -3.80 -19.29
N LEU A 296 4.96 -4.60 -18.26
CA LEU A 296 5.65 -5.86 -17.99
C LEU A 296 5.50 -6.84 -19.16
N GLU A 297 4.30 -7.00 -19.74
CA GLU A 297 4.07 -7.89 -20.89
C GLU A 297 4.90 -7.47 -22.09
N ALA A 298 4.96 -6.19 -22.40
CA ALA A 298 5.76 -5.68 -23.50
C ALA A 298 7.27 -5.90 -23.27
N ARG A 299 7.76 -5.78 -22.02
CA ARG A 299 9.15 -6.11 -21.66
C ARG A 299 9.45 -7.59 -21.83
N ILE A 300 8.54 -8.46 -21.39
CA ILE A 300 8.68 -9.91 -21.55
C ILE A 300 8.74 -10.30 -23.04
N LEU A 301 7.81 -9.80 -23.85
CA LEU A 301 7.79 -10.06 -25.31
C LEU A 301 9.08 -9.57 -25.98
N THR A 302 9.59 -8.39 -25.57
CA THR A 302 10.86 -7.88 -26.07
C THR A 302 12.03 -8.82 -25.70
N ALA A 303 12.06 -9.34 -24.46
CA ALA A 303 13.09 -10.27 -24.01
C ALA A 303 13.01 -11.63 -24.70
N LEU A 304 11.80 -12.08 -25.09
CA LEU A 304 11.58 -13.26 -25.92
C LEU A 304 11.97 -13.08 -27.39
N GLY A 305 12.32 -11.84 -27.82
CA GLY A 305 12.66 -11.51 -29.19
C GLY A 305 11.45 -11.15 -30.07
N ASP A 306 10.24 -11.21 -29.54
CA ASP A 306 9.02 -10.84 -30.27
C ASP A 306 8.75 -9.33 -30.19
N LYS A 307 9.67 -8.56 -30.78
CA LYS A 307 9.56 -7.10 -30.84
C LYS A 307 8.28 -6.61 -31.54
N PRO A 308 7.84 -7.22 -32.68
CA PRO A 308 6.60 -6.80 -33.31
C PRO A 308 5.37 -6.92 -32.40
N ALA A 309 5.23 -8.06 -31.68
CA ALA A 309 4.13 -8.24 -30.74
C ALA A 309 4.20 -7.26 -29.56
N ALA A 310 5.41 -6.99 -29.04
CA ALA A 310 5.60 -5.99 -27.99
C ALA A 310 5.17 -4.59 -28.44
N GLN A 311 5.51 -4.21 -29.66
CA GLN A 311 5.13 -2.91 -30.23
C GLN A 311 3.62 -2.84 -30.54
N ALA A 312 3.06 -3.89 -31.11
CA ALA A 312 1.62 -3.95 -31.34
C ALA A 312 0.82 -3.85 -30.05
N LEU A 313 1.29 -4.50 -28.98
CA LEU A 313 0.67 -4.42 -27.65
C LEU A 313 0.74 -3.00 -27.07
N ARG A 314 1.91 -2.34 -27.11
CA ARG A 314 2.08 -0.97 -26.63
C ARG A 314 1.15 -0.02 -27.37
N TRP A 315 1.09 -0.17 -28.71
CA TRP A 315 0.24 0.68 -29.53
C TRP A 315 -1.24 0.47 -29.24
N ALA A 316 -1.72 -0.77 -29.20
CA ALA A 316 -3.12 -1.08 -28.92
C ALA A 316 -3.54 -0.60 -27.51
N ARG A 317 -2.63 -0.70 -26.53
CA ARG A 317 -2.87 -0.19 -25.20
C ARG A 317 -2.89 1.33 -25.14
N PHE A 318 -1.99 1.98 -25.88
CA PHE A 318 -2.02 3.43 -26.00
C PHE A 318 -3.35 3.91 -26.63
N GLU A 319 -3.80 3.29 -27.72
CA GLU A 319 -5.08 3.62 -28.35
C GLU A 319 -6.28 3.46 -27.39
N ALA A 320 -6.23 2.47 -26.49
CA ALA A 320 -7.30 2.22 -25.53
C ALA A 320 -7.25 3.16 -24.30
N GLU A 321 -6.06 3.52 -23.85
CA GLU A 321 -5.87 4.18 -22.55
C GLU A 321 -5.41 5.65 -22.67
N LEU A 322 -4.85 6.04 -23.80
CA LEU A 322 -4.23 7.36 -24.03
C LEU A 322 -3.20 7.73 -22.96
N ASP A 323 -2.46 6.71 -22.44
CA ASP A 323 -1.46 6.94 -21.42
C ASP A 323 -0.13 7.40 -22.01
N PRO A 324 0.39 8.58 -21.62
CA PRO A 324 1.67 9.09 -22.08
C PRO A 324 2.86 8.17 -21.80
N ALA A 325 2.83 7.38 -20.71
CA ALA A 325 3.93 6.48 -20.37
C ALA A 325 4.01 5.32 -21.36
N ILE A 326 2.86 4.76 -21.77
CA ILE A 326 2.81 3.69 -22.79
C ILE A 326 3.33 4.20 -24.14
N LEU A 327 2.97 5.43 -24.52
CA LEU A 327 3.47 6.03 -25.77
C LEU A 327 4.97 6.28 -25.72
N ARG A 328 5.51 6.76 -24.58
CA ARG A 328 6.96 6.91 -24.41
C ARG A 328 7.69 5.59 -24.54
N ASP A 329 7.18 4.51 -23.92
CA ASP A 329 7.73 3.16 -24.04
C ASP A 329 7.66 2.64 -25.49
N TYR A 330 6.58 2.97 -26.20
CA TYR A 330 6.43 2.61 -27.61
C TYR A 330 7.49 3.31 -28.46
N ILE A 331 7.62 4.62 -28.31
CA ILE A 331 8.57 5.45 -29.10
C ILE A 331 10.01 5.05 -28.81
N ALA A 332 10.35 4.84 -27.51
CA ALA A 332 11.71 4.46 -27.11
C ALA A 332 12.21 3.14 -27.72
N ALA A 333 11.31 2.32 -28.22
CA ALA A 333 11.62 1.04 -28.87
C ALA A 333 11.54 1.08 -30.41
N LEU A 334 11.29 2.26 -31.01
CA LEU A 334 11.31 2.48 -32.45
C LEU A 334 12.73 2.72 -32.99
N GLY A 335 12.90 2.59 -34.28
CA GLY A 335 14.12 3.00 -35.00
C GLY A 335 14.18 4.52 -35.20
N ASP A 336 15.37 4.98 -35.63
CA ASP A 336 15.60 6.40 -35.93
C ASP A 336 14.57 6.89 -36.95
N PHE A 337 13.99 8.09 -36.71
CA PHE A 337 13.00 8.78 -37.53
C PHE A 337 11.56 8.22 -37.51
N GLU A 338 11.32 6.98 -37.04
CA GLU A 338 9.97 6.43 -36.97
C GLU A 338 9.12 7.12 -35.86
N GLU A 339 9.75 7.80 -34.92
CA GLU A 339 9.09 8.51 -33.85
C GLU A 339 8.15 9.62 -34.33
N PHE A 340 8.51 10.33 -35.43
CA PHE A 340 7.69 11.43 -35.95
C PHE A 340 6.36 10.91 -36.47
N GLU A 341 6.39 9.83 -37.27
CA GLU A 341 5.17 9.20 -37.80
C GLU A 341 4.31 8.62 -36.66
N ALA A 342 4.95 8.03 -35.65
CA ALA A 342 4.27 7.50 -34.48
C ALA A 342 3.57 8.60 -33.68
N LEU A 343 4.22 9.74 -33.48
CA LEU A 343 3.64 10.90 -32.81
C LEU A 343 2.48 11.50 -33.59
N ASP A 344 2.63 11.68 -34.89
CA ASP A 344 1.54 12.19 -35.73
C ASP A 344 0.32 11.26 -35.69
N ARG A 345 0.55 9.96 -35.75
CA ARG A 345 -0.52 8.96 -35.60
C ARG A 345 -1.17 9.03 -34.21
N ALA A 346 -0.37 9.19 -33.12
CA ALA A 346 -0.87 9.30 -31.77
C ALA A 346 -1.73 10.54 -31.56
N PHE A 347 -1.30 11.69 -32.10
CA PHE A 347 -2.07 12.94 -32.01
C PHE A 347 -3.35 12.87 -32.84
N ALA A 348 -3.29 12.26 -34.03
CA ALA A 348 -4.49 12.02 -34.83
C ALA A 348 -5.49 11.11 -34.14
N HIS A 349 -5.01 10.07 -33.42
CA HIS A 349 -5.87 9.21 -32.62
C HIS A 349 -6.50 10.00 -31.48
N ALA A 350 -5.70 10.75 -30.68
CA ALA A 350 -6.18 11.57 -29.57
C ALA A 350 -7.22 12.60 -30.03
N PHE A 351 -7.05 13.19 -31.21
CA PHE A 351 -7.99 14.14 -31.78
C PHE A 351 -9.37 13.55 -32.09
N ASN A 352 -9.43 12.26 -32.43
CA ASN A 352 -10.65 11.57 -32.84
C ASN A 352 -11.30 10.71 -31.76
N VAL A 353 -10.66 10.52 -30.60
CA VAL A 353 -11.20 9.70 -29.50
C VAL A 353 -12.51 10.26 -28.95
N LYS A 354 -13.33 9.38 -28.39
CA LYS A 354 -14.60 9.74 -27.72
C LYS A 354 -14.61 9.15 -26.31
N PRO A 355 -14.93 9.97 -25.29
CA PRO A 355 -15.23 11.41 -25.35
C PRO A 355 -13.98 12.25 -25.65
N PRO A 356 -14.14 13.43 -26.26
CA PRO A 356 -13.03 14.26 -26.72
C PRO A 356 -12.16 14.82 -25.58
N GLU A 357 -12.71 14.92 -24.37
CA GLU A 357 -12.00 15.38 -23.18
C GLU A 357 -10.80 14.48 -22.84
N LEU A 358 -10.85 13.18 -23.14
CA LEU A 358 -9.72 12.27 -22.96
C LEU A 358 -8.56 12.63 -23.89
N GLY A 359 -8.86 12.89 -25.16
CA GLY A 359 -7.85 13.33 -26.12
C GLY A 359 -7.24 14.68 -25.76
N LEU A 360 -8.08 15.62 -25.29
CA LEU A 360 -7.61 16.92 -24.81
C LEU A 360 -6.67 16.76 -23.60
N ALA A 361 -7.06 15.95 -22.62
CA ALA A 361 -6.24 15.69 -21.44
C ALA A 361 -4.88 15.08 -21.82
N PHE A 362 -4.87 14.11 -22.77
CA PHE A 362 -3.63 13.54 -23.27
C PHE A 362 -2.73 14.59 -23.95
N LEU A 363 -3.28 15.44 -24.85
CA LEU A 363 -2.51 16.46 -25.55
C LEU A 363 -1.91 17.52 -24.62
N VAL A 364 -2.60 17.84 -23.53
CA VAL A 364 -2.11 18.75 -22.47
C VAL A 364 -0.97 18.10 -21.69
N VAL A 365 -1.12 16.83 -21.28
CA VAL A 365 -0.08 16.10 -20.51
C VAL A 365 1.15 15.81 -21.38
N TRP A 366 0.98 15.60 -22.68
CA TRP A 366 2.07 15.41 -23.65
C TRP A 366 2.75 16.70 -24.10
N PRO A 367 2.51 17.82 -23.53
CA PRO A 367 2.58 19.25 -23.87
C PRO A 367 2.54 19.60 -25.37
N ARG A 368 1.51 19.11 -26.08
CA ARG A 368 1.20 19.55 -27.44
C ARG A 368 0.04 20.54 -27.40
N LEU A 369 0.30 21.69 -26.78
CA LEU A 369 -0.70 22.73 -26.55
C LEU A 369 -1.23 23.33 -27.88
N ASP A 370 -0.42 23.34 -28.91
CA ASP A 370 -0.82 23.68 -30.29
C ASP A 370 -1.97 22.77 -30.78
N LYS A 371 -1.80 21.44 -30.63
CA LYS A 371 -2.82 20.46 -31.04
C LYS A 371 -4.02 20.46 -30.10
N ALA A 372 -3.81 20.68 -28.81
CA ALA A 372 -4.89 20.85 -27.85
C ALA A 372 -5.77 22.07 -28.18
N ALA A 373 -5.17 23.21 -28.51
CA ALA A 373 -5.86 24.41 -28.95
C ALA A 373 -6.64 24.19 -30.28
N GLU A 374 -6.01 23.55 -31.27
CA GLU A 374 -6.67 23.17 -32.54
C GLU A 374 -7.92 22.31 -32.25
N MET A 375 -7.81 21.29 -31.40
CA MET A 375 -8.94 20.43 -30.98
C MET A 375 -10.05 21.23 -30.31
N VAL A 376 -9.70 22.11 -29.37
CA VAL A 376 -10.68 22.93 -28.64
C VAL A 376 -11.47 23.81 -29.60
N LEU A 377 -10.78 24.48 -30.53
CA LEU A 377 -11.41 25.38 -31.48
C LEU A 377 -12.25 24.62 -32.53
N ALA A 378 -11.79 23.48 -33.01
CA ALA A 378 -12.54 22.64 -33.98
C ALA A 378 -13.88 22.15 -33.39
N LYS A 379 -13.95 21.89 -32.10
CA LYS A 379 -15.19 21.49 -31.39
C LYS A 379 -16.04 22.68 -30.96
N GLY A 380 -15.44 23.84 -30.82
CA GLY A 380 -16.11 25.09 -30.48
C GLY A 380 -16.93 24.99 -29.18
N ARG A 381 -18.22 25.33 -29.23
CA ARG A 381 -19.12 25.38 -28.06
C ARG A 381 -19.63 24.00 -27.57
N ARG A 382 -19.12 22.88 -28.07
CA ARG A 382 -19.62 21.52 -27.76
C ARG A 382 -18.92 20.86 -26.59
N TRP A 383 -18.09 21.58 -25.83
CA TRP A 383 -17.46 21.08 -24.62
C TRP A 383 -18.45 20.99 -23.48
N ASP A 384 -18.45 19.84 -22.81
CA ASP A 384 -19.34 19.59 -21.67
C ASP A 384 -18.68 20.04 -20.37
N GLY A 385 -19.12 21.16 -19.79
CA GLY A 385 -18.58 21.71 -18.54
C GLY A 385 -18.73 20.80 -17.31
N ARG A 386 -19.44 19.67 -17.44
CA ARG A 386 -19.50 18.64 -16.39
C ARG A 386 -18.14 17.95 -16.16
N ASN A 387 -17.34 17.88 -17.20
CA ASN A 387 -15.99 17.27 -17.16
C ASN A 387 -14.97 18.25 -16.55
N PHE A 388 -15.31 18.82 -15.41
CA PHE A 388 -14.54 19.87 -14.73
C PHE A 388 -13.07 19.45 -14.50
N ASP A 389 -12.84 18.22 -14.02
CA ASP A 389 -11.51 17.70 -13.68
C ASP A 389 -10.56 17.57 -14.88
N LEU A 390 -11.12 17.52 -16.10
CA LEU A 390 -10.34 17.47 -17.33
C LEU A 390 -10.25 18.86 -17.99
N LEU A 391 -11.36 19.61 -18.02
CA LEU A 391 -11.41 20.88 -18.74
C LEU A 391 -10.71 22.02 -18.00
N ALA A 392 -10.77 22.08 -16.67
CA ALA A 392 -10.16 23.19 -15.93
C ALA A 392 -8.63 23.17 -16.06
N PRO A 393 -7.90 22.05 -15.82
CA PRO A 393 -6.47 22.00 -16.06
C PRO A 393 -6.07 22.27 -17.52
N ALA A 394 -6.90 21.84 -18.48
CA ALA A 394 -6.64 22.11 -19.90
C ALA A 394 -6.78 23.59 -20.24
N ALA A 395 -7.81 24.27 -19.67
CA ALA A 395 -8.00 25.70 -19.85
C ALA A 395 -6.84 26.51 -19.27
N ASP A 396 -6.39 26.13 -18.05
CA ASP A 396 -5.24 26.78 -17.39
C ASP A 396 -3.97 26.61 -18.22
N ALA A 397 -3.68 25.41 -18.72
CA ALA A 397 -2.50 25.13 -19.53
C ALA A 397 -2.49 25.92 -20.86
N LEU A 398 -3.66 26.14 -21.45
CA LEU A 398 -3.80 26.88 -22.69
C LEU A 398 -3.83 28.40 -22.52
N ALA A 399 -4.04 28.93 -21.32
CA ALA A 399 -4.32 30.35 -21.09
C ALA A 399 -3.20 31.29 -21.56
N GLU A 400 -1.95 30.85 -21.42
CA GLU A 400 -0.80 31.70 -21.78
C GLU A 400 -0.54 31.76 -23.28
N GLU A 401 -0.48 30.64 -23.97
CA GLU A 401 -0.10 30.59 -25.39
C GLU A 401 -1.32 30.57 -26.33
N HIS A 402 -2.45 30.07 -25.87
CA HIS A 402 -3.67 29.87 -26.69
C HIS A 402 -4.92 30.46 -26.02
N PRO A 403 -4.96 31.78 -25.78
CA PRO A 403 -6.01 32.44 -24.99
C PRO A 403 -7.42 32.24 -25.55
N LEU A 404 -7.58 32.10 -26.87
CA LEU A 404 -8.89 31.84 -27.48
C LEU A 404 -9.41 30.43 -27.12
N ALA A 405 -8.56 29.40 -27.19
CA ALA A 405 -8.95 28.05 -26.79
C ALA A 405 -9.25 27.97 -25.29
N ALA A 406 -8.44 28.58 -24.45
CA ALA A 406 -8.71 28.68 -23.02
C ALA A 406 -10.07 29.36 -22.73
N THR A 407 -10.40 30.44 -23.46
CA THR A 407 -11.69 31.13 -23.34
C THR A 407 -12.87 30.20 -23.66
N VAL A 408 -12.76 29.35 -24.66
CA VAL A 408 -13.79 28.35 -25.01
C VAL A 408 -14.07 27.45 -23.81
N LEU A 409 -13.02 26.90 -23.19
CA LEU A 409 -13.15 25.94 -22.09
C LEU A 409 -13.64 26.61 -20.80
N PHE A 410 -13.07 27.76 -20.42
CA PHE A 410 -13.53 28.51 -19.24
C PHE A 410 -15.00 28.91 -19.32
N ARG A 411 -15.48 29.33 -20.51
CA ARG A 411 -16.89 29.64 -20.70
C ARG A 411 -17.78 28.41 -20.57
N ALA A 412 -17.37 27.26 -21.10
CA ALA A 412 -18.10 26.01 -20.94
C ALA A 412 -18.22 25.60 -19.46
N LEU A 413 -17.15 25.77 -18.69
CA LEU A 413 -17.15 25.51 -17.24
C LEU A 413 -18.07 26.47 -16.47
N VAL A 414 -17.98 27.78 -16.72
CA VAL A 414 -18.81 28.78 -16.07
C VAL A 414 -20.28 28.57 -16.41
N ASP A 415 -20.59 28.33 -17.69
CA ASP A 415 -21.97 28.11 -18.15
C ASP A 415 -22.59 26.85 -17.48
N ASP A 416 -21.85 25.75 -17.36
CA ASP A 416 -22.35 24.54 -16.67
C ASP A 416 -22.57 24.78 -15.16
N ILE A 417 -21.60 25.37 -14.47
CA ILE A 417 -21.69 25.66 -13.04
C ILE A 417 -22.92 26.52 -12.74
N LEU A 418 -23.13 27.55 -13.56
CA LEU A 418 -24.26 28.48 -13.37
C LEU A 418 -25.57 27.83 -13.81
N ALA A 419 -25.64 27.15 -14.93
CA ALA A 419 -26.87 26.51 -15.40
C ALA A 419 -27.40 25.48 -14.37
N ARG A 420 -26.51 24.69 -13.78
CA ARG A 420 -26.86 23.64 -12.80
C ARG A 420 -26.95 24.14 -11.36
N SER A 421 -26.71 25.44 -11.12
CA SER A 421 -26.75 26.03 -9.78
C SER A 421 -25.85 25.33 -8.76
N ARG A 422 -24.64 24.93 -9.16
CA ARG A 422 -23.65 24.24 -8.32
C ARG A 422 -22.99 25.21 -7.33
N SER A 423 -23.73 25.62 -6.30
CA SER A 423 -23.31 26.64 -5.35
C SER A 423 -22.01 26.34 -4.59
N GLN A 424 -21.66 25.07 -4.47
CA GLN A 424 -20.43 24.62 -3.80
C GLN A 424 -19.15 24.99 -4.56
N VAL A 425 -19.24 25.29 -5.86
CA VAL A 425 -18.12 25.65 -6.73
C VAL A 425 -18.32 27.01 -7.41
N TYR A 426 -19.11 27.91 -6.80
CA TYR A 426 -19.28 29.28 -7.29
C TYR A 426 -18.01 30.13 -7.18
N ASP A 427 -17.15 29.84 -6.21
CA ASP A 427 -15.82 30.42 -6.08
C ASP A 427 -14.95 30.12 -7.31
N GLN A 428 -14.95 28.87 -7.80
CA GLN A 428 -14.23 28.49 -9.01
C GLN A 428 -14.77 29.22 -10.25
N ALA A 429 -16.10 29.32 -10.39
CA ALA A 429 -16.70 30.04 -11.50
C ALA A 429 -16.35 31.54 -11.45
N ALA A 430 -16.25 32.18 -10.28
CA ALA A 430 -15.81 33.54 -10.11
C ALA A 430 -14.32 33.72 -10.51
N ILE A 431 -13.46 32.78 -10.12
CA ILE A 431 -12.04 32.75 -10.55
C ILE A 431 -11.97 32.65 -12.07
N PHE A 432 -12.70 31.72 -12.69
CA PHE A 432 -12.71 31.59 -14.15
C PHE A 432 -13.21 32.86 -14.86
N LEU A 433 -14.17 33.60 -14.31
CA LEU A 433 -14.59 34.88 -14.86
C LEU A 433 -13.47 35.95 -14.76
N ALA A 434 -12.71 35.97 -13.69
CA ALA A 434 -11.58 36.87 -13.55
C ALA A 434 -10.47 36.54 -14.59
N VAL A 435 -10.22 35.24 -14.80
CA VAL A 435 -9.28 34.80 -15.87
C VAL A 435 -9.80 35.20 -17.24
N LEU A 436 -11.09 35.01 -17.55
CA LEU A 436 -11.71 35.42 -18.80
C LEU A 436 -11.61 36.92 -19.05
N ASP A 437 -11.71 37.72 -17.99
CA ASP A 437 -11.54 39.18 -18.08
C ASP A 437 -10.07 39.54 -18.38
N ALA A 438 -9.11 38.87 -17.74
CA ALA A 438 -7.69 39.07 -18.03
C ALA A 438 -7.29 38.65 -19.46
N LEU A 439 -7.99 37.65 -20.03
CA LEU A 439 -7.72 37.19 -21.39
C LEU A 439 -8.35 38.05 -22.49
N LYS A 440 -9.38 38.85 -22.18
CA LYS A 440 -10.21 39.56 -23.20
C LYS A 440 -9.41 40.40 -24.20
N ASP A 441 -8.38 41.10 -23.70
CA ASP A 441 -7.59 42.03 -24.52
C ASP A 441 -6.51 41.31 -25.40
N ARG A 442 -6.34 40.01 -25.16
CA ARG A 442 -5.44 39.13 -25.90
C ARG A 442 -6.16 38.36 -27.03
N LEU A 443 -7.47 38.52 -27.12
CA LEU A 443 -8.28 37.80 -28.12
C LEU A 443 -8.37 38.61 -29.42
N ASP A 444 -8.07 37.96 -30.52
CA ASP A 444 -8.39 38.49 -31.85
C ASP A 444 -9.89 38.46 -32.07
N ALA A 445 -10.46 39.62 -32.49
CA ALA A 445 -11.91 39.80 -32.61
C ALA A 445 -12.50 38.91 -33.73
N ASP A 446 -11.80 38.76 -34.84
CA ASP A 446 -12.27 37.97 -35.99
C ASP A 446 -12.17 36.46 -35.69
N ALA A 447 -11.09 36.03 -35.04
CA ALA A 447 -10.93 34.66 -34.58
C ALA A 447 -12.00 34.31 -33.51
N LEU A 448 -12.33 35.21 -32.58
CA LEU A 448 -13.39 34.97 -31.60
C LEU A 448 -14.76 34.86 -32.30
N ALA A 449 -15.05 35.75 -33.28
CA ALA A 449 -16.29 35.73 -34.04
C ALA A 449 -16.42 34.38 -34.83
N ALA A 450 -15.33 33.85 -35.38
CA ALA A 450 -15.32 32.60 -36.09
C ALA A 450 -15.72 31.39 -35.21
N THR A 451 -15.50 31.46 -33.88
CA THR A 451 -15.98 30.43 -32.95
C THR A 451 -17.48 30.53 -32.62
N GLY A 452 -18.17 31.57 -33.09
CA GLY A 452 -19.56 31.87 -32.77
C GLY A 452 -19.79 32.38 -31.32
N MET A 453 -18.72 32.73 -30.62
CA MET A 453 -18.81 33.26 -29.25
C MET A 453 -18.95 34.80 -29.26
N PRO A 454 -19.75 35.36 -28.33
CA PRO A 454 -19.84 36.81 -28.21
C PRO A 454 -18.58 37.40 -27.58
N PRO A 455 -18.27 38.70 -27.83
CA PRO A 455 -17.25 39.43 -27.09
C PRO A 455 -17.48 39.37 -25.57
N HIS A 456 -16.41 39.51 -24.77
CA HIS A 456 -16.47 39.30 -23.31
C HIS A 456 -17.57 40.16 -22.65
N ARG A 457 -17.70 41.43 -23.02
CA ARG A 457 -18.73 42.34 -22.49
C ARG A 457 -20.16 41.84 -22.76
N ALA A 458 -20.40 41.31 -23.98
CA ALA A 458 -21.70 40.74 -24.32
C ALA A 458 -21.97 39.41 -23.59
N TYR A 459 -20.94 38.60 -23.40
CA TYR A 459 -21.02 37.37 -22.58
C TYR A 459 -21.39 37.68 -21.13
N MET A 460 -20.73 38.67 -20.49
CA MET A 460 -21.04 39.10 -19.15
C MET A 460 -22.48 39.63 -19.02
N ALA A 461 -22.93 40.45 -19.99
CA ALA A 461 -24.31 40.92 -20.04
C ALA A 461 -25.32 39.76 -20.14
N GLN A 462 -25.01 38.74 -20.92
CA GLN A 462 -25.82 37.51 -21.04
C GLN A 462 -25.88 36.76 -19.72
N LEU A 463 -24.75 36.55 -19.05
CA LEU A 463 -24.70 35.89 -17.75
C LEU A 463 -25.50 36.62 -16.69
N ARG A 464 -25.38 37.96 -16.64
CA ARG A 464 -26.18 38.81 -15.72
C ARG A 464 -27.67 38.70 -16.01
N LYS A 465 -28.07 38.69 -17.29
CA LYS A 465 -29.45 38.51 -17.70
C LYS A 465 -30.06 37.19 -17.30
N VAL A 466 -29.32 36.07 -17.49
CA VAL A 466 -29.82 34.71 -17.26
C VAL A 466 -29.67 34.30 -15.80
N HIS A 467 -28.58 34.67 -15.17
CA HIS A 467 -28.20 34.21 -13.82
C HIS A 467 -28.13 35.32 -12.76
N GLY A 468 -28.69 36.51 -13.04
CA GLY A 468 -28.61 37.68 -12.15
C GLY A 468 -29.18 37.45 -10.75
N ARG A 469 -30.11 36.48 -10.59
CA ARG A 469 -30.69 36.11 -9.27
C ARG A 469 -29.78 35.21 -8.42
N LYS A 470 -28.62 34.78 -8.92
CA LYS A 470 -27.67 33.96 -8.16
C LYS A 470 -26.76 34.85 -7.30
N TYR A 471 -27.34 35.47 -6.28
CA TYR A 471 -26.65 36.44 -5.43
C TYR A 471 -25.38 35.89 -4.79
N GLY A 472 -25.39 34.61 -4.34
CA GLY A 472 -24.22 33.98 -3.77
C GLY A 472 -23.05 33.81 -4.74
N PHE A 473 -23.32 33.74 -6.05
CA PHE A 473 -22.27 33.76 -7.07
C PHE A 473 -21.77 35.18 -7.31
N TRP A 474 -22.71 36.14 -7.55
CA TRP A 474 -22.34 37.51 -7.89
C TRP A 474 -21.63 38.25 -6.75
N SER A 475 -21.82 37.85 -5.47
CA SER A 475 -21.07 38.39 -4.34
C SER A 475 -19.59 37.97 -4.33
N LEU A 476 -19.20 36.94 -5.09
CA LEU A 476 -17.81 36.45 -5.24
C LEU A 476 -17.12 37.09 -6.45
N VAL A 477 -17.88 37.67 -7.38
CA VAL A 477 -17.35 38.33 -8.57
C VAL A 477 -16.90 39.74 -8.23
N PRO A 478 -15.67 40.18 -8.54
CA PRO A 478 -15.21 41.54 -8.34
C PRO A 478 -16.15 42.60 -8.96
N SER A 479 -16.34 43.71 -8.30
CA SER A 479 -17.30 44.74 -8.72
C SER A 479 -16.88 45.51 -9.97
N ASP A 480 -15.64 45.44 -10.36
CA ASP A 480 -15.02 46.02 -11.54
C ASP A 480 -15.11 45.13 -12.81
N LEU A 481 -15.61 43.92 -12.65
CA LEU A 481 -16.00 42.95 -13.70
C LEU A 481 -17.50 43.09 -14.07
#